data_1fc3fbfd8445c53bf0031de3ca1be340
#
_entry.id   1fc3fbfd8445c53bf0031de3ca1be340
#
_cell.length_a   1.000
_cell.length_b   1.000
_cell.length_c   1.000
_cell.angle_alpha   90.00
_cell.angle_beta   90.00
_cell.angle_gamma   90.00
#
_symmetry.space_group_name_H-M   'P 1'
#
loop_
_entity.id
_entity.type
_entity.pdbx_description
1 polymer ?
#
loop_
_entity_poly.entity_id
_entity_poly.type
_entity_poly.pdbx_seq_one_letter_code
_entity_poly.pdbx_strand_id
1 'polypeptide(L)'
;MSKDITLGILYSGQLETQLVKSAKEIGGIKTVVLTDDKDGPAKHFCDEFICADLREEKAIDDFIKKIDLCTYAFENLSYKVLKSIANKKEVHPSPDTLRIAQNRILEKKLANDLGIKTTEWKSVKSLEELKEGVKSYGNCILKSVSGGYDGKQQYRFKTLEDIDKNIDLSKEYILEKFLKFK
;
A
#
# COMPACT_ATOMS: atom_id res chain seq x y z
N MET A 1 34.56 10.23 -11.03
CA MET A 1 33.36 9.84 -11.82
C MET A 1 32.38 9.20 -10.86
N SER A 2 31.23 9.81 -10.63
CA SER A 2 30.17 9.17 -9.84
C SER A 2 29.76 7.91 -10.59
N LYS A 3 29.70 6.78 -9.88
CA LYS A 3 29.22 5.52 -10.45
C LYS A 3 27.75 5.73 -10.84
N ASP A 4 27.37 5.43 -12.08
CA ASP A 4 25.96 5.43 -12.48
C ASP A 4 25.18 4.48 -11.56
N ILE A 5 24.12 4.96 -10.97
CA ILE A 5 23.23 4.18 -10.09
C ILE A 5 22.14 3.56 -10.95
N THR A 6 21.83 2.28 -10.72
CA THR A 6 20.69 1.62 -11.37
C THR A 6 19.54 1.50 -10.38
N LEU A 7 18.46 2.25 -10.61
CA LEU A 7 17.23 2.25 -9.82
C LEU A 7 16.26 1.21 -10.36
N GLY A 8 15.92 0.23 -9.53
CA GLY A 8 14.81 -0.68 -9.78
C GLY A 8 13.48 -0.06 -9.37
N ILE A 9 12.47 -0.20 -10.24
CA ILE A 9 11.12 0.30 -9.99
C ILE A 9 10.14 -0.85 -10.16
N LEU A 10 9.31 -1.09 -9.16
CA LEU A 10 8.28 -2.14 -9.21
C LEU A 10 6.95 -1.56 -9.70
N TYR A 11 6.29 -2.30 -10.60
CA TYR A 11 5.12 -1.91 -11.38
C TYR A 11 5.39 -0.87 -12.47
N SER A 12 4.34 -0.56 -13.26
CA SER A 12 4.45 0.29 -14.43
C SER A 12 3.17 1.12 -14.64
N GLY A 13 2.71 1.78 -13.59
CA GLY A 13 1.58 2.72 -13.67
C GLY A 13 2.01 4.14 -14.01
N GLN A 14 1.10 5.07 -13.80
CA GLN A 14 1.35 6.50 -14.03
C GLN A 14 2.40 7.05 -13.06
N LEU A 15 2.36 6.64 -11.79
CA LEU A 15 3.30 7.11 -10.77
C LEU A 15 4.71 6.60 -11.04
N GLU A 16 4.86 5.32 -11.39
CA GLU A 16 6.15 4.73 -11.74
C GLU A 16 6.73 5.37 -12.99
N THR A 17 5.89 5.74 -13.95
CA THR A 17 6.30 6.51 -15.14
C THR A 17 6.89 7.87 -14.74
N GLN A 18 6.31 8.56 -13.75
CA GLN A 18 6.89 9.81 -13.25
C GLN A 18 8.22 9.57 -12.52
N LEU A 19 8.35 8.50 -11.74
CA LEU A 19 9.63 8.15 -11.11
C LEU A 19 10.74 7.93 -12.16
N VAL A 20 10.44 7.20 -13.24
CA VAL A 20 11.38 7.00 -14.36
C VAL A 20 11.79 8.33 -14.99
N LYS A 21 10.84 9.21 -15.26
CA LYS A 21 11.13 10.54 -15.85
C LYS A 21 11.98 11.39 -14.91
N SER A 22 11.64 11.44 -13.63
CA SER A 22 12.42 12.18 -12.64
C SER A 22 13.83 11.64 -12.48
N ALA A 23 14.03 10.32 -12.52
CA ALA A 23 15.36 9.72 -12.51
C ALA A 23 16.22 10.20 -13.70
N LYS A 24 15.62 10.29 -14.89
CA LYS A 24 16.29 10.84 -16.08
C LYS A 24 16.64 12.32 -15.96
N GLU A 25 15.75 13.12 -15.39
CA GLU A 25 15.98 14.55 -15.18
C GLU A 25 17.10 14.81 -14.19
N ILE A 26 17.23 13.99 -13.13
CA ILE A 26 18.33 14.07 -12.16
C ILE A 26 19.68 13.76 -12.85
N GLY A 27 19.69 12.82 -13.80
CA GLY A 27 20.88 12.38 -14.52
C GLY A 27 21.75 11.40 -13.73
N GLY A 28 22.53 10.56 -14.43
CA GLY A 28 23.38 9.53 -13.81
C GLY A 28 22.63 8.37 -13.17
N ILE A 29 21.32 8.25 -13.42
CA ILE A 29 20.48 7.17 -12.90
C ILE A 29 19.91 6.38 -14.08
N LYS A 30 20.26 5.09 -14.16
CA LYS A 30 19.59 4.12 -15.01
C LYS A 30 18.36 3.54 -14.32
N THR A 31 17.34 3.21 -15.09
CA THR A 31 16.07 2.70 -14.56
C THR A 31 15.75 1.32 -15.12
N VAL A 32 15.45 0.37 -14.24
CA VAL A 32 14.96 -0.97 -14.58
C VAL A 32 13.57 -1.13 -13.99
N VAL A 33 12.56 -1.36 -14.81
CA VAL A 33 11.18 -1.55 -14.37
C VAL A 33 10.85 -3.03 -14.41
N LEU A 34 10.27 -3.57 -13.31
CA LEU A 34 9.72 -4.93 -13.24
C LEU A 34 8.20 -4.86 -12.99
N THR A 35 7.41 -5.47 -13.85
CA THR A 35 5.95 -5.48 -13.79
C THR A 35 5.38 -6.72 -14.45
N ASP A 36 4.15 -7.10 -14.12
CA ASP A 36 3.36 -8.11 -14.81
C ASP A 36 2.47 -7.51 -15.94
N ASP A 37 2.41 -6.20 -16.05
CA ASP A 37 1.71 -5.49 -17.13
C ASP A 37 2.64 -5.26 -18.32
N LYS A 38 2.46 -6.03 -19.41
CA LYS A 38 3.24 -5.92 -20.66
C LYS A 38 3.06 -4.57 -21.37
N ASP A 39 1.96 -3.89 -21.14
CA ASP A 39 1.57 -2.63 -21.78
C ASP A 39 1.74 -1.43 -20.84
N GLY A 40 2.37 -1.64 -19.68
CA GLY A 40 2.60 -0.62 -18.69
C GLY A 40 3.35 0.61 -19.22
N PRO A 41 2.88 1.84 -18.93
CA PRO A 41 3.34 3.07 -19.59
C PRO A 41 4.82 3.42 -19.32
N ALA A 42 5.42 2.96 -18.22
CA ALA A 42 6.83 3.21 -17.92
C ALA A 42 7.77 2.56 -18.95
N LYS A 43 7.32 1.54 -19.69
CA LYS A 43 8.05 0.87 -20.76
C LYS A 43 8.65 1.82 -21.81
N HIS A 44 7.94 2.91 -22.09
CA HIS A 44 8.37 3.87 -23.11
C HIS A 44 9.45 4.84 -22.62
N PHE A 45 9.78 4.81 -21.35
CA PHE A 45 10.66 5.80 -20.73
C PHE A 45 11.84 5.18 -19.98
N CYS A 46 11.72 3.96 -19.45
CA CYS A 46 12.80 3.28 -18.71
C CYS A 46 13.93 2.81 -19.62
N ASP A 47 15.09 2.54 -19.03
CA ASP A 47 16.26 2.01 -19.76
C ASP A 47 16.11 0.51 -19.99
N GLU A 48 15.50 -0.22 -19.06
CA GLU A 48 15.20 -1.63 -19.21
C GLU A 48 13.80 -1.93 -18.63
N PHE A 49 13.03 -2.75 -19.37
CA PHE A 49 11.69 -3.17 -18.98
C PHE A 49 11.60 -4.70 -18.90
N ILE A 50 11.27 -5.22 -17.73
CA ILE A 50 11.11 -6.64 -17.47
C ILE A 50 9.62 -6.90 -17.23
N CYS A 51 9.00 -7.66 -18.13
CA CYS A 51 7.62 -8.11 -17.97
C CYS A 51 7.62 -9.56 -17.47
N ALA A 52 7.26 -9.76 -16.20
CA ALA A 52 7.19 -11.08 -15.58
C ALA A 52 6.24 -11.07 -14.38
N ASP A 53 5.74 -12.24 -14.00
CA ASP A 53 4.95 -12.38 -12.77
C ASP A 53 5.85 -12.06 -11.56
N LEU A 54 5.43 -11.08 -10.77
CA LEU A 54 6.14 -10.67 -9.56
C LEU A 54 6.22 -11.76 -8.47
N ARG A 55 5.54 -12.89 -8.65
CA ARG A 55 5.63 -14.06 -7.77
C ARG A 55 6.70 -15.07 -8.20
N GLU A 56 7.25 -14.91 -9.40
CA GLU A 56 8.32 -15.78 -9.91
C GLU A 56 9.67 -15.41 -9.27
N GLU A 57 10.23 -16.31 -8.48
CA GLU A 57 11.51 -16.10 -7.81
C GLU A 57 12.64 -15.79 -8.79
N LYS A 58 12.67 -16.46 -9.95
CA LYS A 58 13.66 -16.23 -10.99
C LYS A 58 13.60 -14.80 -11.54
N ALA A 59 12.40 -14.28 -11.80
CA ALA A 59 12.22 -12.91 -12.30
C ALA A 59 12.71 -11.88 -11.28
N ILE A 60 12.39 -12.11 -10.00
CA ILE A 60 12.88 -11.28 -8.89
C ILE A 60 14.40 -11.34 -8.77
N ASP A 61 15.00 -12.52 -8.86
CA ASP A 61 16.46 -12.68 -8.78
C ASP A 61 17.19 -12.02 -9.97
N ASP A 62 16.63 -12.12 -11.16
CA ASP A 62 17.20 -11.48 -12.35
C ASP A 62 17.06 -9.96 -12.30
N PHE A 63 15.95 -9.44 -11.76
CA PHE A 63 15.78 -8.02 -11.48
C PHE A 63 16.79 -7.51 -10.44
N ILE A 64 16.95 -8.22 -9.31
CA ILE A 64 17.88 -7.86 -8.23
C ILE A 64 19.33 -7.74 -8.72
N LYS A 65 19.77 -8.61 -9.66
CA LYS A 65 21.12 -8.57 -10.22
C LYS A 65 21.39 -7.30 -11.02
N LYS A 66 20.36 -6.65 -11.54
CA LYS A 66 20.47 -5.50 -12.44
C LYS A 66 20.43 -4.16 -11.73
N ILE A 67 20.01 -4.10 -10.47
CA ILE A 67 19.75 -2.87 -9.74
C ILE A 67 20.71 -2.66 -8.58
N ASP A 68 20.93 -1.42 -8.19
CA ASP A 68 21.66 -1.05 -6.97
C ASP A 68 20.72 -0.84 -5.80
N LEU A 69 19.55 -0.22 -6.02
CA LEU A 69 18.48 0.00 -5.04
C LEU A 69 17.12 -0.12 -5.72
N CYS A 70 16.06 -0.25 -4.93
CA CYS A 70 14.70 -0.43 -5.42
C CYS A 70 13.73 0.59 -4.82
N THR A 71 12.75 1.01 -5.62
CA THR A 71 11.62 1.82 -5.16
C THR A 71 10.29 1.33 -5.75
N TYR A 72 9.21 1.86 -5.23
CA TYR A 72 7.84 1.61 -5.69
C TYR A 72 6.96 2.81 -5.32
N ALA A 73 5.85 3.00 -6.02
CA ALA A 73 4.84 4.00 -5.70
C ALA A 73 3.48 3.38 -5.40
N PHE A 74 3.21 2.17 -5.91
CA PHE A 74 1.93 1.50 -5.76
C PHE A 74 1.85 0.70 -4.46
N GLU A 75 0.87 1.01 -3.61
CA GLU A 75 0.72 0.44 -2.28
C GLU A 75 0.16 -1.01 -2.27
N ASN A 76 -0.46 -1.47 -3.35
CA ASN A 76 -1.01 -2.84 -3.41
C ASN A 76 0.02 -3.90 -3.84
N LEU A 77 1.28 -3.65 -3.56
CA LEU A 77 2.40 -4.55 -3.80
C LEU A 77 2.44 -5.66 -2.73
N SER A 78 2.90 -6.85 -3.11
CA SER A 78 3.10 -7.92 -2.16
C SER A 78 4.25 -7.62 -1.19
N TYR A 79 3.93 -7.55 0.11
CA TYR A 79 4.95 -7.42 1.17
C TYR A 79 6.03 -8.52 1.07
N LYS A 80 5.64 -9.77 0.76
CA LYS A 80 6.59 -10.88 0.62
C LYS A 80 7.60 -10.64 -0.50
N VAL A 81 7.15 -10.15 -1.65
CA VAL A 81 8.01 -9.80 -2.78
C VAL A 81 8.97 -8.68 -2.38
N LEU A 82 8.45 -7.60 -1.83
CA LEU A 82 9.28 -6.47 -1.42
C LEU A 82 10.32 -6.87 -0.36
N LYS A 83 9.94 -7.72 0.59
CA LYS A 83 10.83 -8.25 1.62
C LYS A 83 11.94 -9.12 1.02
N SER A 84 11.66 -9.92 0.00
CA SER A 84 12.69 -10.74 -0.67
C SER A 84 13.73 -9.86 -1.39
N ILE A 85 13.30 -8.77 -2.01
CA ILE A 85 14.21 -7.78 -2.61
C ILE A 85 15.04 -7.08 -1.51
N ALA A 86 14.40 -6.64 -0.44
CA ALA A 86 15.04 -5.93 0.66
C ALA A 86 16.09 -6.75 1.41
N ASN A 87 16.03 -8.07 1.34
CA ASN A 87 17.08 -8.94 1.89
C ASN A 87 18.41 -8.88 1.09
N LYS A 88 18.39 -8.35 -0.14
CA LYS A 88 19.55 -8.33 -1.06
C LYS A 88 19.91 -6.92 -1.53
N LYS A 89 18.99 -5.98 -1.52
CA LYS A 89 19.13 -4.59 -1.99
C LYS A 89 18.39 -3.62 -1.06
N GLU A 90 18.87 -2.40 -1.01
CA GLU A 90 18.12 -1.33 -0.34
C GLU A 90 16.79 -1.06 -1.05
N VAL A 91 15.73 -0.89 -0.27
CA VAL A 91 14.38 -0.62 -0.77
C VAL A 91 13.79 0.58 -0.05
N HIS A 92 13.36 1.58 -0.79
CA HIS A 92 12.76 2.80 -0.26
C HIS A 92 11.43 3.11 -0.98
N PRO A 93 10.33 3.32 -0.24
CA PRO A 93 10.16 3.13 1.20
C PRO A 93 10.43 1.69 1.65
N SER A 94 10.71 1.48 2.94
CA SER A 94 11.01 0.15 3.47
C SER A 94 9.80 -0.80 3.38
N PRO A 95 10.01 -2.14 3.34
CA PRO A 95 8.90 -3.10 3.38
C PRO A 95 7.99 -2.91 4.60
N ASP A 96 8.53 -2.51 5.75
CA ASP A 96 7.72 -2.27 6.94
C ASP A 96 6.83 -1.03 6.77
N THR A 97 7.27 0.00 6.06
CA THR A 97 6.43 1.14 5.66
C THR A 97 5.23 0.66 4.83
N LEU A 98 5.47 -0.20 3.83
CA LEU A 98 4.38 -0.79 3.03
C LEU A 98 3.40 -1.58 3.89
N ARG A 99 3.91 -2.44 4.78
CA ARG A 99 3.09 -3.25 5.68
C ARG A 99 2.18 -2.40 6.56
N ILE A 100 2.70 -1.27 7.04
CA ILE A 100 1.92 -0.33 7.84
C ILE A 100 0.87 0.35 6.98
N ALA A 101 1.25 0.89 5.82
CA ALA A 101 0.35 1.59 4.90
C ALA A 101 -0.78 0.69 4.36
N GLN A 102 -0.55 -0.62 4.23
CA GLN A 102 -1.56 -1.59 3.82
C GLN A 102 -2.56 -1.96 4.91
N ASN A 103 -2.37 -1.53 6.15
CA ASN A 103 -3.19 -1.94 7.30
C ASN A 103 -3.62 -0.74 8.14
N ARG A 104 -4.90 -0.36 8.06
CA ARG A 104 -5.45 0.81 8.75
C ARG A 104 -5.29 0.78 10.27
N ILE A 105 -5.26 -0.41 10.88
CA ILE A 105 -5.02 -0.55 12.32
C ILE A 105 -3.57 -0.22 12.64
N LEU A 106 -2.62 -0.70 11.83
CA LEU A 106 -1.21 -0.40 12.02
C LEU A 106 -0.91 1.08 11.79
N GLU A 107 -1.51 1.69 10.77
CA GLU A 107 -1.40 3.14 10.53
C GLU A 107 -1.91 3.96 11.73
N LYS A 108 -3.10 3.62 12.25
CA LYS A 108 -3.67 4.31 13.41
C LYS A 108 -2.83 4.13 14.67
N LYS A 109 -2.34 2.90 14.90
CA LYS A 109 -1.44 2.62 16.03
C LYS A 109 -0.17 3.46 15.92
N LEU A 110 0.51 3.42 14.77
CA LEU A 110 1.72 4.21 14.57
C LEU A 110 1.48 5.70 14.78
N ALA A 111 0.39 6.25 14.20
CA ALA A 111 0.04 7.66 14.39
C ALA A 111 -0.15 7.99 15.88
N ASN A 112 -0.89 7.16 16.62
CA ASN A 112 -1.14 7.39 18.04
C ASN A 112 0.12 7.22 18.89
N ASP A 113 0.98 6.24 18.60
CA ASP A 113 2.27 6.03 19.29
C ASP A 113 3.22 7.21 19.08
N LEU A 114 3.14 7.89 17.94
CA LEU A 114 3.86 9.12 17.63
C LEU A 114 3.18 10.39 18.18
N GLY A 115 2.10 10.27 18.94
CA GLY A 115 1.35 11.39 19.49
C GLY A 115 0.49 12.16 18.48
N ILE A 116 0.33 11.63 17.26
CA ILE A 116 -0.55 12.21 16.22
C ILE A 116 -2.01 11.86 16.56
N LYS A 117 -2.83 12.89 16.73
CA LYS A 117 -4.25 12.70 17.02
C LYS A 117 -4.99 12.14 15.81
N THR A 118 -5.71 11.05 16.02
CA THR A 118 -6.64 10.49 15.04
C THR A 118 -8.07 10.50 15.61
N THR A 119 -9.08 10.20 14.78
CA THR A 119 -10.41 9.92 15.31
C THR A 119 -10.37 8.71 16.24
N GLU A 120 -11.29 8.63 17.17
CA GLU A 120 -11.47 7.42 18.00
C GLU A 120 -11.77 6.22 17.10
N TRP A 121 -11.15 5.08 17.39
CA TRP A 121 -11.28 3.89 16.58
C TRP A 121 -11.15 2.61 17.42
N LYS A 122 -11.69 1.51 16.89
CA LYS A 122 -11.51 0.15 17.42
C LYS A 122 -11.47 -0.88 16.30
N SER A 123 -10.78 -2.00 16.53
CA SER A 123 -10.89 -3.20 15.70
C SER A 123 -12.25 -3.86 15.91
N VAL A 124 -12.81 -4.44 14.86
CA VAL A 124 -14.08 -5.16 14.86
C VAL A 124 -13.92 -6.46 14.10
N LYS A 125 -14.22 -7.59 14.77
CA LYS A 125 -14.14 -8.96 14.24
C LYS A 125 -15.42 -9.75 14.38
N SER A 126 -16.43 -9.17 15.05
CA SER A 126 -17.73 -9.83 15.27
C SER A 126 -18.88 -8.83 15.19
N LEU A 127 -20.09 -9.36 15.02
CA LEU A 127 -21.30 -8.54 15.04
C LEU A 127 -21.54 -7.89 16.41
N GLU A 128 -21.19 -8.57 17.47
CA GLU A 128 -21.29 -8.08 18.84
C GLU A 128 -20.39 -6.86 19.03
N GLU A 129 -19.11 -6.96 18.64
CA GLU A 129 -18.15 -5.86 18.71
C GLU A 129 -18.60 -4.67 17.85
N LEU A 130 -19.17 -4.93 16.65
CA LEU A 130 -19.73 -3.89 15.80
C LEU A 130 -20.89 -3.16 16.50
N LYS A 131 -21.84 -3.91 17.05
CA LYS A 131 -22.99 -3.33 17.77
C LYS A 131 -22.57 -2.50 18.98
N GLU A 132 -21.62 -2.99 19.78
CA GLU A 132 -21.05 -2.25 20.90
C GLU A 132 -20.35 -0.95 20.42
N GLY A 133 -19.60 -1.04 19.33
CA GLY A 133 -18.94 0.12 18.74
C GLY A 133 -19.92 1.17 18.25
N VAL A 134 -20.97 0.77 17.54
CA VAL A 134 -22.01 1.69 17.06
C VAL A 134 -22.75 2.34 18.23
N LYS A 135 -23.06 1.59 19.28
CA LYS A 135 -23.64 2.16 20.53
C LYS A 135 -22.72 3.19 21.17
N SER A 136 -21.42 2.92 21.22
CA SER A 136 -20.42 3.78 21.88
C SER A 136 -20.13 5.06 21.09
N TYR A 137 -19.99 4.96 19.77
CA TYR A 137 -19.57 6.07 18.91
C TYR A 137 -20.74 6.85 18.31
N GLY A 138 -21.93 6.25 18.21
CA GLY A 138 -23.06 6.79 17.47
C GLY A 138 -22.70 6.83 15.97
N ASN A 139 -22.60 8.05 15.40
CA ASN A 139 -22.24 8.20 14.00
C ASN A 139 -20.79 7.73 13.77
N CYS A 140 -20.62 6.66 13.00
CA CYS A 140 -19.35 6.00 12.78
C CYS A 140 -19.23 5.39 11.38
N ILE A 141 -18.02 5.02 11.00
CA ILE A 141 -17.71 4.39 9.72
C ILE A 141 -16.92 3.11 9.98
N LEU A 142 -17.41 2.00 9.43
CA LEU A 142 -16.70 0.73 9.37
C LEU A 142 -15.94 0.64 8.05
N LYS A 143 -14.66 0.31 8.12
CA LYS A 143 -13.78 0.16 6.96
C LYS A 143 -13.05 -1.17 7.02
N SER A 144 -12.82 -1.83 5.88
CA SER A 144 -11.91 -2.98 5.85
C SER A 144 -10.53 -2.57 6.36
N VAL A 145 -9.85 -3.45 7.10
CA VAL A 145 -8.50 -3.17 7.62
C VAL A 145 -7.49 -3.04 6.49
N SER A 146 -7.62 -3.86 5.44
CA SER A 146 -6.75 -3.85 4.27
C SER A 146 -7.54 -3.79 2.98
N GLY A 147 -6.92 -3.34 1.91
CA GLY A 147 -7.57 -3.17 0.60
C GLY A 147 -8.62 -2.05 0.63
N GLY A 148 -9.38 -1.95 -0.46
CA GLY A 148 -10.44 -0.95 -0.63
C GLY A 148 -9.88 0.47 -0.80
N TYR A 149 -10.12 1.03 -1.98
CA TYR A 149 -9.82 2.42 -2.26
C TYR A 149 -11.07 3.10 -2.83
N ASP A 150 -11.08 4.43 -2.88
CA ASP A 150 -12.23 5.22 -3.36
C ASP A 150 -13.54 4.99 -2.59
N GLY A 151 -13.46 4.67 -1.29
CA GLY A 151 -14.64 4.51 -0.44
C GLY A 151 -15.45 3.23 -0.68
N LYS A 152 -15.04 2.35 -1.58
CA LYS A 152 -15.76 1.12 -1.99
C LYS A 152 -15.71 0.10 -0.90
N GLN A 153 -15.64 0.08 0.22
CA GLN A 153 -15.74 -0.90 1.31
C GLN A 153 -15.88 -0.15 2.63
N GLN A 154 -16.77 0.84 2.64
CA GLN A 154 -17.08 1.61 3.82
C GLN A 154 -18.56 1.55 4.09
N TYR A 155 -18.91 1.30 5.35
CA TYR A 155 -20.29 1.29 5.83
C TYR A 155 -20.45 2.40 6.87
N ARG A 156 -21.47 3.21 6.74
CA ARG A 156 -21.75 4.28 7.69
C ARG A 156 -22.95 3.94 8.55
N PHE A 157 -22.79 4.07 9.84
CA PHE A 157 -23.85 3.81 10.83
C PHE A 157 -24.10 5.07 11.66
N LYS A 158 -25.35 5.31 11.98
CA LYS A 158 -25.81 6.29 12.97
C LYS A 158 -26.46 5.60 14.15
N THR A 159 -27.13 4.49 13.89
CA THR A 159 -27.87 3.68 14.86
C THR A 159 -27.62 2.20 14.60
N LEU A 160 -28.11 1.33 15.48
CA LEU A 160 -27.98 -0.12 15.33
C LEU A 160 -28.80 -0.67 14.15
N GLU A 161 -29.89 0.00 13.80
CA GLU A 161 -30.76 -0.38 12.70
C GLU A 161 -30.08 -0.23 11.33
N ASP A 162 -29.05 0.61 11.25
CA ASP A 162 -28.25 0.79 10.03
C ASP A 162 -27.32 -0.41 9.74
N ILE A 163 -27.14 -1.33 10.68
CA ILE A 163 -26.24 -2.46 10.51
C ILE A 163 -26.87 -3.47 9.55
N ASP A 164 -26.29 -3.53 8.33
CA ASP A 164 -26.69 -4.51 7.32
C ASP A 164 -26.27 -5.93 7.76
N LYS A 165 -27.20 -6.87 7.68
CA LYS A 165 -26.96 -8.29 7.99
C LYS A 165 -26.03 -8.98 6.99
N ASN A 166 -25.79 -8.36 5.84
CA ASN A 166 -24.93 -8.89 4.78
C ASN A 166 -23.45 -8.46 4.89
N ILE A 167 -23.07 -7.73 5.95
CA ILE A 167 -21.65 -7.41 6.17
C ILE A 167 -20.89 -8.70 6.47
N ASP A 168 -19.92 -9.01 5.62
CA ASP A 168 -19.05 -10.17 5.81
C ASP A 168 -18.03 -9.92 6.92
N LEU A 169 -18.40 -10.27 8.14
CA LEU A 169 -17.55 -10.15 9.34
C LEU A 169 -16.55 -11.32 9.50
N SER A 170 -16.35 -12.14 8.49
CA SER A 170 -15.22 -13.10 8.47
C SER A 170 -13.87 -12.37 8.34
N LYS A 171 -13.89 -11.11 7.93
CA LYS A 171 -12.71 -10.22 7.81
C LYS A 171 -12.64 -9.26 9.00
N GLU A 172 -11.44 -8.80 9.28
CA GLU A 172 -11.21 -7.76 10.28
C GLU A 172 -11.54 -6.38 9.70
N TYR A 173 -12.22 -5.57 10.51
CA TYR A 173 -12.57 -4.19 10.20
C TYR A 173 -12.01 -3.23 11.24
N ILE A 174 -11.93 -1.97 10.87
CA ILE A 174 -11.74 -0.85 11.78
C ILE A 174 -13.03 -0.02 11.81
N LEU A 175 -13.56 0.23 13.00
CA LEU A 175 -14.68 1.15 13.23
C LEU A 175 -14.12 2.47 13.71
N GLU A 176 -14.41 3.54 12.99
CA GLU A 176 -13.97 4.90 13.30
C GLU A 176 -15.16 5.79 13.63
N LYS A 177 -15.04 6.59 14.69
CA LYS A 177 -16.00 7.64 14.98
C LYS A 177 -16.00 8.67 13.86
N PHE A 178 -17.17 9.01 13.35
CA PHE A 178 -17.30 9.97 12.26
C PHE A 178 -16.98 11.39 12.75
N LEU A 179 -16.06 12.04 12.05
CA LEU A 179 -15.76 13.45 12.25
C LEU A 179 -16.43 14.28 11.16
N LYS A 180 -17.18 15.30 11.58
CA LYS A 180 -17.74 16.27 10.65
C LYS A 180 -16.74 17.42 10.51
N PHE A 181 -16.12 17.50 9.36
CA PHE A 181 -15.29 18.65 9.00
C PHE A 181 -16.19 19.83 8.57
N LYS A 182 -15.76 21.03 8.88
CA LYS A 182 -16.37 22.26 8.40
C LYS A 182 -15.84 22.61 7.02
#